data_1fe03dd73662d75a0ab7ac377dfbb2e8
#
_entry.id   1fe03dd73662d75a0ab7ac377dfbb2e8
#
_cell.length_a   1.000
_cell.length_b   1.000
_cell.length_c   1.000
_cell.angle_alpha   90.00
_cell.angle_beta   90.00
_cell.angle_gamma   90.00
#
_symmetry.space_group_name_H-M   'P 1'
#
loop_
_entity.id
_entity.type
_entity.pdbx_description
1 polymer ?
#
loop_
_entity_poly.entity_id
_entity_poly.type
_entity_poly.pdbx_seq_one_letter_code
_entity_poly.pdbx_strand_id
1 'polypeptide(L)'
;MTQDDCFIIDEIYGERLLISRRADLRELKSNMRAAYAILHSFPDVYIIINPHTISFKHKNPEYTIDSKLGDRKGIMSERGITAGFKSAKKQGCKIVVIDLDEHIWQVRPFELSKYIARRKADFVNGLIELCYVVYNGEAVVVNAKELTRREIENIIYELKP
;
A
#
# COMPACT_ATOMS: atom_id res chain seq x y z
N MET A 1 22.96 7.62 -13.17
CA MET A 1 22.64 6.43 -12.38
C MET A 1 23.91 5.89 -11.74
N THR A 2 23.97 5.89 -10.43
CA THR A 2 25.13 5.33 -9.72
C THR A 2 25.02 3.81 -9.68
N GLN A 3 26.15 3.11 -9.46
CA GLN A 3 26.14 1.64 -9.34
C GLN A 3 25.23 1.13 -8.23
N ASP A 4 24.77 2.03 -7.34
CA ASP A 4 23.91 1.68 -6.22
C ASP A 4 22.43 1.55 -6.61
N ASP A 5 22.05 1.95 -7.82
CA ASP A 5 20.68 1.90 -8.31
C ASP A 5 20.35 0.59 -9.03
N CYS A 6 21.02 -0.49 -8.67
CA CYS A 6 20.74 -1.80 -9.23
C CYS A 6 19.48 -2.38 -8.60
N PHE A 7 18.55 -2.80 -9.47
CA PHE A 7 17.34 -3.46 -9.08
C PHE A 7 17.38 -4.93 -9.47
N ILE A 8 16.70 -5.75 -8.68
CA ILE A 8 16.44 -7.15 -9.02
C ILE A 8 15.06 -7.17 -9.71
N ILE A 9 14.99 -7.85 -10.85
CA ILE A 9 13.73 -8.06 -11.56
C ILE A 9 13.06 -9.29 -10.94
N ASP A 10 11.78 -9.15 -10.58
CA ASP A 10 11.03 -10.25 -9.97
C ASP A 10 10.85 -11.41 -10.95
N GLU A 11 10.94 -12.63 -10.43
CA GLU A 11 10.83 -13.84 -11.26
C GLU A 11 9.41 -14.07 -11.80
N ILE A 12 8.39 -13.66 -11.05
CA ILE A 12 6.98 -13.89 -11.40
C ILE A 12 6.42 -12.76 -12.25
N TYR A 13 6.59 -11.53 -11.81
CA TYR A 13 6.01 -10.34 -12.44
C TYR A 13 6.95 -9.62 -13.40
N GLY A 14 8.22 -10.06 -13.47
CA GLY A 14 9.19 -9.44 -14.36
C GLY A 14 9.40 -7.97 -14.06
N GLU A 15 9.46 -7.15 -15.09
CA GLU A 15 9.72 -5.71 -14.96
C GLU A 15 8.62 -4.93 -14.25
N ARG A 16 7.47 -5.54 -14.03
CA ARG A 16 6.39 -4.92 -13.26
C ARG A 16 6.69 -4.85 -11.76
N LEU A 17 7.68 -5.60 -11.29
CA LEU A 17 8.13 -5.54 -9.89
C LEU A 17 9.64 -5.50 -9.86
N LEU A 18 10.19 -4.34 -9.56
CA LEU A 18 11.61 -4.14 -9.38
C LEU A 18 11.91 -4.00 -7.88
N ILE A 19 12.96 -4.66 -7.42
CA ILE A 19 13.32 -4.69 -6.02
C ILE A 19 14.70 -4.08 -5.86
N SER A 20 14.81 -3.00 -5.10
CA SER A 20 16.11 -2.40 -4.81
C SER A 20 16.98 -3.39 -4.04
N ARG A 21 18.25 -3.52 -4.43
CA ARG A 21 19.23 -4.32 -3.68
C ARG A 21 19.49 -3.75 -2.28
N ARG A 22 19.07 -2.50 -2.05
CA ARG A 22 19.21 -1.81 -0.77
C ARG A 22 17.89 -1.75 0.01
N ALA A 23 16.87 -2.54 -0.38
CA ALA A 23 15.61 -2.62 0.34
C ALA A 23 15.83 -3.13 1.77
N ASP A 24 14.97 -2.68 2.69
CA ASP A 24 15.00 -3.13 4.08
C ASP A 24 14.67 -4.63 4.15
N LEU A 25 15.67 -5.44 4.48
CA LEU A 25 15.51 -6.89 4.54
C LEU A 25 14.50 -7.35 5.60
N ARG A 26 14.30 -6.55 6.65
CA ARG A 26 13.34 -6.89 7.72
C ARG A 26 11.90 -6.78 7.24
N GLU A 27 11.65 -5.86 6.29
CA GLU A 27 10.32 -5.60 5.76
C GLU A 27 10.09 -6.25 4.38
N LEU A 28 11.13 -6.81 3.78
CA LEU A 28 11.10 -7.24 2.38
C LEU A 28 10.02 -8.29 2.12
N LYS A 29 9.91 -9.30 2.98
CA LYS A 29 8.93 -10.37 2.81
C LYS A 29 7.51 -9.83 2.80
N SER A 30 7.18 -8.96 3.75
CA SER A 30 5.85 -8.34 3.85
C SER A 30 5.59 -7.38 2.70
N ASN A 31 6.59 -6.59 2.32
CA ASN A 31 6.47 -5.66 1.20
C ASN A 31 6.27 -6.39 -0.12
N MET A 32 6.95 -7.51 -0.34
CA MET A 32 6.79 -8.32 -1.54
C MET A 32 5.42 -9.00 -1.58
N ARG A 33 4.97 -9.55 -0.46
CA ARG A 33 3.64 -10.18 -0.38
C ARG A 33 2.52 -9.22 -0.74
N ALA A 34 2.55 -8.01 -0.18
CA ALA A 34 1.55 -6.98 -0.49
C ALA A 34 1.66 -6.51 -1.94
N ALA A 35 2.88 -6.34 -2.46
CA ALA A 35 3.10 -5.99 -3.86
C ALA A 35 2.53 -7.06 -4.80
N TYR A 36 2.73 -8.34 -4.50
CA TYR A 36 2.17 -9.43 -5.29
C TYR A 36 0.64 -9.37 -5.35
N ALA A 37 -0.01 -9.09 -4.23
CA ALA A 37 -1.46 -8.94 -4.18
C ALA A 37 -1.95 -7.82 -5.12
N ILE A 38 -1.28 -6.68 -5.08
CA ILE A 38 -1.61 -5.54 -5.93
C ILE A 38 -1.39 -5.87 -7.41
N LEU A 39 -0.24 -6.46 -7.75
CA LEU A 39 0.10 -6.80 -9.12
C LEU A 39 -0.80 -7.88 -9.69
N HIS A 40 -1.24 -8.81 -8.85
CA HIS A 40 -2.19 -9.86 -9.23
C HIS A 40 -3.56 -9.26 -9.58
N SER A 41 -4.03 -8.31 -8.78
CA SER A 41 -5.35 -7.71 -8.94
C SER A 41 -5.40 -6.60 -9.98
N PHE A 42 -4.27 -5.94 -10.27
CA PHE A 42 -4.18 -4.80 -11.18
C PHE A 42 -3.10 -5.03 -12.25
N PRO A 43 -3.47 -5.59 -13.42
CA PRO A 43 -2.48 -6.01 -14.44
C PRO A 43 -1.60 -4.90 -15.00
N ASP A 44 -2.06 -3.64 -14.95
CA ASP A 44 -1.35 -2.51 -15.55
C ASP A 44 -0.47 -1.74 -14.55
N VAL A 45 -0.39 -2.20 -13.30
CA VAL A 45 0.38 -1.53 -12.25
C VAL A 45 1.84 -1.98 -12.28
N TYR A 46 2.75 -1.03 -12.04
CA TYR A 46 4.19 -1.24 -11.90
C TYR A 46 4.61 -0.81 -10.51
N ILE A 47 5.37 -1.65 -9.82
CA ILE A 47 5.83 -1.39 -8.45
C ILE A 47 7.35 -1.50 -8.37
N ILE A 48 7.95 -0.55 -7.64
CA ILE A 48 9.33 -0.63 -7.23
C ILE A 48 9.35 -0.73 -5.70
N ILE A 49 10.02 -1.73 -5.16
CA ILE A 49 10.34 -1.75 -3.73
C ILE A 49 11.59 -0.91 -3.54
N ASN A 50 11.43 0.19 -2.85
CA ASN A 50 12.43 1.24 -2.76
C ASN A 50 13.62 0.87 -1.88
N PRO A 51 14.78 1.53 -2.10
CA PRO A 51 15.91 1.38 -1.18
C PRO A 51 15.56 1.95 0.19
N HIS A 52 16.15 1.38 1.23
CA HIS A 52 16.06 1.86 2.60
C HIS A 52 17.36 2.59 2.95
N THR A 53 17.24 3.83 3.39
CA THR A 53 18.38 4.62 3.81
C THR A 53 18.38 4.76 5.33
N ILE A 54 19.46 4.32 5.96
CA ILE A 54 19.63 4.45 7.40
C ILE A 54 20.24 5.82 7.67
N SER A 55 19.40 6.83 7.77
CA SER A 55 19.83 8.20 8.05
C SER A 55 18.79 8.88 8.93
N PHE A 56 19.27 9.59 9.93
CA PHE A 56 18.38 10.40 10.78
C PHE A 56 17.64 11.42 9.91
N LYS A 57 16.34 11.52 10.10
CA LYS A 57 15.41 12.37 9.33
C LYS A 57 15.16 11.93 7.88
N HIS A 58 15.72 10.83 7.43
CA HIS A 58 15.44 10.34 6.10
C HIS A 58 14.09 9.62 6.07
N LYS A 59 13.27 9.90 5.04
CA LYS A 59 12.00 9.23 4.82
C LYS A 59 12.22 7.98 3.98
N ASN A 60 11.60 6.87 4.37
CA ASN A 60 11.78 5.58 3.70
C ASN A 60 10.43 4.99 3.29
N PRO A 61 9.74 5.56 2.28
CA PRO A 61 8.53 4.93 1.76
C PRO A 61 8.89 3.59 1.12
N GLU A 62 8.10 2.55 1.39
CA GLU A 62 8.38 1.19 0.93
C GLU A 62 8.32 1.06 -0.58
N TYR A 63 7.38 1.78 -1.22
CA TYR A 63 7.08 1.58 -2.64
C TYR A 63 7.16 2.85 -3.46
N THR A 64 7.43 2.65 -4.75
CA THR A 64 6.99 3.55 -5.81
C THR A 64 6.01 2.75 -6.67
N ILE A 65 4.77 3.19 -6.72
CA ILE A 65 3.68 2.53 -7.46
C ILE A 65 3.24 3.48 -8.56
N ASP A 66 3.45 3.10 -9.82
CA ASP A 66 3.15 3.94 -10.98
C ASP A 66 3.68 5.37 -10.80
N SER A 67 4.95 5.49 -10.43
CA SER A 67 5.67 6.74 -10.21
C SER A 67 5.27 7.55 -8.97
N LYS A 68 4.43 7.01 -8.07
CA LYS A 68 4.01 7.67 -6.83
C LYS A 68 4.48 6.90 -5.62
N LEU A 69 4.95 7.62 -4.61
CA LEU A 69 5.41 7.01 -3.37
C LEU A 69 4.25 6.40 -2.59
N GLY A 70 4.46 5.20 -2.08
CA GLY A 70 3.48 4.48 -1.28
C GLY A 70 4.07 3.96 0.03
N ASP A 71 3.24 3.95 1.06
CA ASP A 71 3.60 3.46 2.39
C ASP A 71 2.69 2.28 2.74
N ARG A 72 3.29 1.18 3.21
CA ARG A 72 2.57 -0.02 3.63
C ARG A 72 2.38 0.00 5.15
N LYS A 73 1.18 -0.30 5.59
CA LYS A 73 0.87 -0.47 7.00
C LYS A 73 0.16 -1.80 7.23
N GLY A 74 0.82 -2.70 7.95
CA GLY A 74 0.17 -3.88 8.50
C GLY A 74 -0.69 -3.45 9.69
N ILE A 75 -1.95 -3.86 9.73
CA ILE A 75 -2.86 -3.47 10.79
C ILE A 75 -3.40 -4.69 11.54
N MET A 76 -3.63 -4.52 12.83
CA MET A 76 -4.22 -5.53 13.70
C MET A 76 -5.70 -5.26 13.96
N SER A 77 -6.16 -4.06 13.62
CA SER A 77 -7.55 -3.65 13.77
C SER A 77 -7.83 -2.47 12.84
N GLU A 78 -9.09 -2.17 12.64
CA GLU A 78 -9.52 -1.06 11.78
C GLU A 78 -8.95 0.29 12.23
N ARG A 79 -8.67 0.44 13.52
CA ARG A 79 -8.06 1.67 14.07
C ARG A 79 -6.68 1.94 13.46
N GLY A 80 -5.97 0.90 13.02
CA GLY A 80 -4.68 1.04 12.36
C GLY A 80 -4.75 1.81 11.05
N ILE A 81 -5.91 1.92 10.43
CA ILE A 81 -6.11 2.68 9.20
C ILE A 81 -5.75 4.16 9.41
N THR A 82 -6.23 4.76 10.49
CA THR A 82 -5.91 6.16 10.80
C THR A 82 -4.40 6.38 10.93
N ALA A 83 -3.72 5.49 11.64
CA ALA A 83 -2.26 5.55 11.81
C ALA A 83 -1.54 5.36 10.47
N GLY A 84 -2.05 4.47 9.61
CA GLY A 84 -1.50 4.25 8.27
C GLY A 84 -1.55 5.48 7.39
N PHE A 85 -2.69 6.16 7.34
CA PHE A 85 -2.85 7.41 6.60
C PHE A 85 -1.94 8.51 7.14
N LYS A 86 -1.86 8.64 8.46
CA LYS A 86 -1.00 9.63 9.11
C LYS A 86 0.48 9.39 8.78
N SER A 87 0.91 8.14 8.85
CA SER A 87 2.29 7.75 8.52
C SER A 87 2.63 8.05 7.06
N ALA A 88 1.75 7.68 6.13
CA ALA A 88 1.94 7.94 4.71
C ALA A 88 2.05 9.44 4.42
N LYS A 89 1.16 10.24 4.96
CA LYS A 89 1.21 11.71 4.79
C LYS A 89 2.51 12.30 5.34
N LYS A 90 2.95 11.83 6.49
CA LYS A 90 4.19 12.29 7.11
C LYS A 90 5.40 12.00 6.22
N GLN A 91 5.37 10.91 5.48
CA GLN A 91 6.43 10.52 4.56
C GLN A 91 6.27 11.14 3.16
N GLY A 92 5.25 11.94 2.94
CA GLY A 92 5.00 12.54 1.63
C GLY A 92 4.47 11.56 0.59
N CYS A 93 3.91 10.44 1.04
CA CYS A 93 3.34 9.44 0.15
C CYS A 93 1.95 9.85 -0.34
N LYS A 94 1.65 9.54 -1.60
CA LYS A 94 0.32 9.72 -2.19
C LYS A 94 -0.51 8.45 -2.14
N ILE A 95 0.11 7.32 -1.81
CA ILE A 95 -0.53 6.02 -1.79
C ILE A 95 -0.36 5.40 -0.41
N VAL A 96 -1.46 4.88 0.12
CA VAL A 96 -1.47 4.07 1.35
C VAL A 96 -1.77 2.64 0.95
N VAL A 97 -1.00 1.69 1.47
CA VAL A 97 -1.27 0.26 1.32
C VAL A 97 -1.64 -0.30 2.70
N ILE A 98 -2.90 -0.63 2.89
CA ILE A 98 -3.40 -1.26 4.11
C ILE A 98 -3.28 -2.77 3.93
N ASP A 99 -2.36 -3.37 4.66
CA ASP A 99 -2.03 -4.79 4.55
C ASP A 99 -2.74 -5.58 5.67
N LEU A 100 -3.79 -6.29 5.30
CA LEU A 100 -4.55 -7.14 6.22
C LEU A 100 -3.95 -8.53 6.37
N ASP A 101 -2.97 -8.88 5.53
CA ASP A 101 -2.30 -10.18 5.58
C ASP A 101 -1.11 -10.19 6.56
N GLU A 102 -0.70 -9.04 7.07
CA GLU A 102 0.38 -8.94 8.05
C GLU A 102 0.04 -9.69 9.34
N HIS A 103 -1.22 -9.60 9.76
CA HIS A 103 -1.73 -10.24 10.96
C HIS A 103 -2.98 -11.06 10.63
N ILE A 104 -3.20 -12.11 11.38
CA ILE A 104 -4.38 -12.96 11.18
C ILE A 104 -5.59 -12.30 11.85
N TRP A 105 -6.56 -11.86 11.05
CA TRP A 105 -7.85 -11.39 11.56
C TRP A 105 -8.89 -11.39 10.43
N GLN A 106 -10.15 -11.37 10.82
CA GLN A 106 -11.26 -11.43 9.86
C GLN A 106 -11.56 -10.03 9.31
N VAL A 107 -11.65 -9.93 7.98
CA VAL A 107 -12.06 -8.68 7.34
C VAL A 107 -13.52 -8.37 7.67
N ARG A 108 -13.77 -7.16 8.11
CA ARG A 108 -15.11 -6.65 8.39
C ARG A 108 -15.35 -5.44 7.50
N PRO A 109 -15.97 -5.63 6.32
CA PRO A 109 -16.12 -4.54 5.33
C PRO A 109 -16.79 -3.30 5.88
N PHE A 110 -17.80 -3.46 6.72
CA PHE A 110 -18.50 -2.33 7.35
C PHE A 110 -17.54 -1.48 8.19
N GLU A 111 -16.77 -2.11 9.06
CA GLU A 111 -15.84 -1.41 9.94
C GLU A 111 -14.69 -0.78 9.17
N LEU A 112 -14.10 -1.53 8.23
CA LEU A 112 -13.02 -0.98 7.39
C LEU A 112 -13.49 0.23 6.58
N SER A 113 -14.66 0.13 5.96
CA SER A 113 -15.21 1.23 5.15
C SER A 113 -15.43 2.48 5.98
N LYS A 114 -15.90 2.31 7.21
CA LYS A 114 -16.14 3.41 8.15
C LYS A 114 -14.83 4.18 8.43
N TYR A 115 -13.74 3.46 8.73
CA TYR A 115 -12.47 4.09 9.06
C TYR A 115 -11.81 4.73 7.83
N ILE A 116 -11.93 4.13 6.66
CA ILE A 116 -11.41 4.71 5.43
C ILE A 116 -12.22 5.96 5.04
N ALA A 117 -13.55 5.91 5.15
CA ALA A 117 -14.42 7.04 4.85
C ALA A 117 -14.12 8.26 5.73
N ARG A 118 -13.67 8.03 6.95
CA ARG A 118 -13.24 9.11 7.85
C ARG A 118 -12.00 9.85 7.35
N ARG A 119 -11.27 9.27 6.40
CA ARG A 119 -10.08 9.89 5.77
C ARG A 119 -10.43 10.62 4.47
N LYS A 120 -11.71 10.84 4.20
CA LYS A 120 -12.20 11.53 3.00
C LYS A 120 -11.46 12.85 2.73
N ALA A 121 -11.20 13.65 3.76
CA ALA A 121 -10.52 14.93 3.60
C ALA A 121 -9.12 14.77 2.98
N ASP A 122 -8.41 13.69 3.31
CA ASP A 122 -7.09 13.43 2.76
C ASP A 122 -7.13 13.22 1.24
N PHE A 123 -8.19 12.54 0.75
CA PHE A 123 -8.40 12.36 -0.68
C PHE A 123 -8.85 13.65 -1.36
N VAL A 124 -9.82 14.34 -0.78
CA VAL A 124 -10.37 15.59 -1.33
C VAL A 124 -9.28 16.66 -1.44
N ASN A 125 -8.41 16.75 -0.46
CA ASN A 125 -7.32 17.73 -0.43
C ASN A 125 -6.09 17.29 -1.23
N GLY A 126 -6.13 16.11 -1.86
CA GLY A 126 -5.03 15.62 -2.69
C GLY A 126 -3.80 15.17 -1.91
N LEU A 127 -3.91 14.98 -0.60
CA LEU A 127 -2.80 14.48 0.22
C LEU A 127 -2.58 12.99 0.00
N ILE A 128 -3.66 12.24 -0.19
CA ILE A 128 -3.64 10.82 -0.56
C ILE A 128 -4.48 10.67 -1.83
N GLU A 129 -3.95 9.98 -2.81
CA GLU A 129 -4.66 9.72 -4.08
C GLU A 129 -5.29 8.34 -4.12
N LEU A 130 -4.61 7.33 -3.59
CA LEU A 130 -5.07 5.94 -3.62
C LEU A 130 -4.83 5.27 -2.28
N CYS A 131 -5.78 4.40 -1.90
CA CYS A 131 -5.63 3.50 -0.78
C CYS A 131 -5.88 2.07 -1.28
N TYR A 132 -4.82 1.28 -1.36
CA TYR A 132 -4.96 -0.15 -1.63
C TYR A 132 -5.28 -0.88 -0.33
N VAL A 133 -6.18 -1.85 -0.39
CA VAL A 133 -6.47 -2.75 0.72
C VAL A 133 -6.13 -4.15 0.25
N VAL A 134 -5.18 -4.79 0.94
CA VAL A 134 -4.65 -6.11 0.59
C VAL A 134 -5.19 -7.15 1.57
N TYR A 135 -5.79 -8.21 1.05
CA TYR A 135 -6.28 -9.32 1.86
C TYR A 135 -6.28 -10.61 1.05
N ASN A 136 -5.75 -11.66 1.66
CA ASN A 136 -5.75 -13.03 1.10
C ASN A 136 -5.18 -13.10 -0.33
N GLY A 137 -4.09 -12.38 -0.57
CA GLY A 137 -3.41 -12.37 -1.86
C GLY A 137 -4.07 -11.54 -2.93
N GLU A 138 -5.12 -10.81 -2.60
CA GLU A 138 -5.83 -9.92 -3.53
C GLU A 138 -5.81 -8.48 -3.01
N ALA A 139 -6.11 -7.52 -3.88
CA ALA A 139 -6.17 -6.12 -3.52
C ALA A 139 -7.33 -5.42 -4.19
N VAL A 140 -7.88 -4.44 -3.49
CA VAL A 140 -8.83 -3.46 -4.04
C VAL A 140 -8.25 -2.07 -3.83
N VAL A 141 -8.79 -1.07 -4.53
CA VAL A 141 -8.31 0.31 -4.43
C VAL A 141 -9.46 1.27 -4.20
N VAL A 142 -9.25 2.20 -3.26
CA VAL A 142 -10.15 3.31 -2.98
C VAL A 142 -9.49 4.59 -3.51
N ASN A 143 -10.24 5.39 -4.24
CA ASN A 143 -9.79 6.67 -4.79
C ASN A 143 -10.79 7.79 -4.49
N ALA A 144 -10.48 9.02 -4.94
CA ALA A 144 -11.28 10.19 -4.64
C ALA A 144 -12.71 10.19 -5.23
N LYS A 145 -13.01 9.25 -6.13
CA LYS A 145 -14.32 9.19 -6.80
C LYS A 145 -15.38 8.43 -6.00
N GLU A 146 -14.97 7.55 -5.10
CA GLU A 146 -15.86 6.64 -4.38
C GLU A 146 -15.50 6.68 -2.89
N LEU A 147 -15.96 7.72 -2.19
CA LEU A 147 -15.55 8.03 -0.82
C LEU A 147 -16.65 7.91 0.23
N THR A 148 -17.89 7.60 -0.18
CA THR A 148 -18.93 7.32 0.82
C THR A 148 -18.64 5.97 1.48
N ARG A 149 -19.04 5.82 2.74
CA ARG A 149 -18.87 4.54 3.44
C ARG A 149 -19.44 3.38 2.64
N ARG A 150 -20.60 3.57 2.03
CA ARG A 150 -21.26 2.49 1.26
C ARG A 150 -20.48 2.13 0.00
N GLU A 151 -19.97 3.13 -0.70
CA GLU A 151 -19.14 2.89 -1.89
C GLU A 151 -17.87 2.12 -1.52
N ILE A 152 -17.21 2.54 -0.45
CA ILE A 152 -15.99 1.87 0.03
C ILE A 152 -16.31 0.45 0.51
N GLU A 153 -17.43 0.27 1.22
CA GLU A 153 -17.87 -1.06 1.65
C GLU A 153 -18.05 -2.01 0.46
N ASN A 154 -18.69 -1.53 -0.60
CA ASN A 154 -18.88 -2.33 -1.82
C ASN A 154 -17.55 -2.73 -2.46
N ILE A 155 -16.57 -1.82 -2.46
CA ILE A 155 -15.23 -2.12 -2.96
C ILE A 155 -14.58 -3.22 -2.12
N ILE A 156 -14.65 -3.10 -0.79
CA ILE A 156 -14.04 -4.07 0.13
C ILE A 156 -14.70 -5.45 0.03
N TYR A 157 -15.99 -5.52 -0.27
CA TYR A 157 -16.68 -6.79 -0.46
C TYR A 157 -16.12 -7.62 -1.63
N GLU A 158 -15.40 -7.01 -2.55
CA GLU A 158 -14.72 -7.73 -3.63
C GLU A 158 -13.56 -8.59 -3.11
N LEU A 159 -13.04 -8.28 -1.92
CA LEU A 159 -12.01 -9.09 -1.26
C LEU A 159 -12.67 -10.33 -0.66
N LYS A 160 -12.32 -11.49 -1.19
CA LYS A 160 -12.88 -12.77 -0.70
C LYS A 160 -11.96 -13.39 0.34
N PRO A 161 -12.54 -13.92 1.42
CA PRO A 161 -11.74 -14.63 2.41
C PRO A 161 -11.10 -15.90 1.85
#